data_4270146e37ee3a897e6bfd0622bc278d
#
_entry.id   4270146e37ee3a897e6bfd0622bc278d
#
_cell.length_a   1.000
_cell.length_b   1.000
_cell.length_c   1.000
_cell.angle_alpha   90.00
_cell.angle_beta   90.00
_cell.angle_gamma   90.00
#
_symmetry.space_group_name_H-M   'P 1'
#
loop_
_entity.id
_entity.type
_entity.pdbx_description
1 polymer ?
#
loop_
_entity_poly.entity_id
_entity_poly.type
_entity_poly.pdbx_seq_one_letter_code
_entity_poly.pdbx_strand_id
1 'polypeptide(L)'
;MERYGVALPYAEQRDWGITGLEREQLIAAVEETHSDENIEGAEPYEGAVDAVRRWHGAGHWIHVTSHRREVCAPATKRWLEATGIPYHDLHCSFDKISRCVELEIDLLVDDSPVNIERAREHGMLAATISHPWNERLLDRDGVIGAPSWPELERRVDEALART
;
A
#
# COMPACT_ATOMS: atom_id res chain seq x y z
N MET A 1 19.29 7.28 3.62
CA MET A 1 19.63 6.17 4.52
C MET A 1 21.14 6.03 4.74
N GLU A 2 21.82 7.14 4.88
CA GLU A 2 23.26 7.14 5.22
C GLU A 2 23.55 6.88 6.70
N ARG A 3 22.52 6.93 7.56
CA ARG A 3 22.66 6.89 9.03
C ARG A 3 23.34 5.62 9.55
N TYR A 4 23.16 4.49 8.87
CA TYR A 4 23.73 3.21 9.30
C TYR A 4 24.70 2.62 8.27
N GLY A 5 25.11 3.37 7.25
CA GLY A 5 26.03 2.92 6.21
C GLY A 5 25.52 1.75 5.35
N VAL A 6 24.21 1.46 5.44
CA VAL A 6 23.56 0.41 4.64
C VAL A 6 22.81 1.07 3.49
N ALA A 7 23.24 0.78 2.26
CA ALA A 7 22.51 1.13 1.05
C ALA A 7 21.63 -0.07 0.66
N LEU A 8 20.35 0.20 0.39
CA LEU A 8 19.41 -0.77 -0.19
C LEU A 8 19.02 -0.24 -1.57
N PRO A 9 19.78 -0.59 -2.63
CA PRO A 9 19.46 -0.16 -3.98
C PRO A 9 18.08 -0.71 -4.36
N TYR A 10 17.16 0.18 -4.73
CA TYR A 10 15.79 -0.18 -5.11
C TYR A 10 15.75 -1.28 -6.18
N ALA A 11 16.55 -1.13 -7.24
CA ALA A 11 16.57 -2.06 -8.36
C ALA A 11 17.05 -3.49 -8.00
N GLU A 12 17.75 -3.65 -6.89
CA GLU A 12 18.32 -4.93 -6.45
C GLU A 12 17.49 -5.60 -5.37
N GLN A 13 16.51 -4.90 -4.80
CA GLN A 13 15.71 -5.43 -3.72
C GLN A 13 14.68 -6.43 -4.25
N ARG A 14 14.91 -7.72 -3.96
CA ARG A 14 14.04 -8.84 -4.36
C ARG A 14 13.21 -9.37 -3.20
N ASP A 15 13.67 -9.16 -1.97
CA ASP A 15 13.00 -9.64 -0.78
C ASP A 15 12.25 -8.52 -0.08
N TRP A 16 11.09 -8.86 0.46
CA TRP A 16 10.32 -7.97 1.31
C TRP A 16 10.89 -8.02 2.73
N GLY A 17 11.84 -7.20 2.98
CA GLY A 17 12.48 -7.10 4.29
C GLY A 17 13.81 -6.36 4.20
N ILE A 18 14.18 -5.74 5.32
CA ILE A 18 15.48 -5.06 5.43
C ILE A 18 16.47 -6.02 6.03
N THR A 19 17.47 -6.39 5.24
CA THR A 19 18.64 -7.17 5.69
C THR A 19 19.84 -6.24 5.89
N GLY A 20 20.74 -6.59 6.82
CA GLY A 20 21.96 -5.82 7.08
C GLY A 20 21.83 -4.75 8.16
N LEU A 21 20.66 -4.62 8.83
CA LEU A 21 20.50 -3.82 10.03
C LEU A 21 20.34 -4.71 11.26
N GLU A 22 20.94 -4.30 12.37
CA GLU A 22 20.63 -4.87 13.67
C GLU A 22 19.19 -4.54 14.08
N ARG A 23 18.58 -5.40 14.90
CA ARG A 23 17.16 -5.27 15.30
C ARG A 23 16.84 -3.88 15.87
N GLU A 24 17.71 -3.34 16.70
CA GLU A 24 17.52 -2.01 17.32
C GLU A 24 17.57 -0.89 16.27
N GLN A 25 18.49 -0.99 15.31
CA GLN A 25 18.59 -0.05 14.19
C GLN A 25 17.34 -0.10 13.29
N LEU A 26 16.84 -1.30 13.05
CA LEU A 26 15.60 -1.50 12.28
C LEU A 26 14.40 -0.85 12.99
N ILE A 27 14.24 -1.10 14.30
CA ILE A 27 13.17 -0.48 15.10
C ILE A 27 13.26 1.04 15.03
N ALA A 28 14.45 1.62 15.26
CA ALA A 28 14.64 3.06 15.20
C ALA A 28 14.35 3.64 13.81
N ALA A 29 14.74 2.95 12.74
CA ALA A 29 14.44 3.37 11.37
C ALA A 29 12.93 3.34 11.07
N VAL A 30 12.22 2.30 11.53
CA VAL A 30 10.76 2.20 11.39
C VAL A 30 10.06 3.29 12.20
N GLU A 31 10.49 3.57 13.43
CA GLU A 31 9.92 4.66 14.24
C GLU A 31 10.12 6.02 13.60
N GLU A 32 11.29 6.27 13.01
CA GLU A 32 11.56 7.51 12.29
C GLU A 32 10.66 7.66 11.04
N THR A 33 10.50 6.61 10.25
CA THR A 33 9.60 6.62 9.07
C THR A 33 8.14 6.78 9.45
N HIS A 34 7.76 6.42 10.67
CA HIS A 34 6.41 6.57 11.21
C HIS A 34 6.23 7.84 12.06
N SER A 35 7.19 8.77 12.06
CA SER A 35 7.00 10.08 12.69
C SER A 35 5.94 10.90 11.95
N ASP A 36 5.27 11.80 12.66
CA ASP A 36 4.24 12.68 12.06
C ASP A 36 4.82 13.47 10.89
N GLU A 37 6.04 14.01 11.04
CA GLU A 37 6.72 14.77 9.98
C GLU A 37 6.94 13.95 8.70
N ASN A 38 7.40 12.71 8.83
CA ASN A 38 7.62 11.84 7.66
C ASN A 38 6.32 11.34 7.04
N ILE A 39 5.28 11.12 7.85
CA ILE A 39 3.96 10.75 7.34
C ILE A 39 3.34 11.91 6.56
N GLU A 40 3.33 13.10 7.14
CA GLU A 40 2.69 14.27 6.54
C GLU A 40 3.49 14.83 5.36
N GLY A 41 4.82 14.67 5.36
CA GLY A 41 5.71 15.08 4.28
C GLY A 41 5.83 14.07 3.13
N ALA A 42 5.16 12.92 3.20
CA ALA A 42 5.25 11.91 2.14
C ALA A 42 4.53 12.39 0.86
N GLU A 43 5.20 12.29 -0.28
CA GLU A 43 4.58 12.58 -1.57
C GLU A 43 3.81 11.35 -2.07
N PRO A 44 2.55 11.53 -2.53
CA PRO A 44 1.80 10.44 -3.14
C PRO A 44 2.43 10.06 -4.49
N TYR A 45 2.30 8.81 -4.88
CA TYR A 45 2.71 8.37 -6.21
C TYR A 45 1.95 9.13 -7.30
N GLU A 46 2.65 9.42 -8.41
CA GLU A 46 2.05 10.06 -9.57
C GLU A 46 0.82 9.26 -10.07
N GLY A 47 -0.31 9.96 -10.21
CA GLY A 47 -1.58 9.38 -10.64
C GLY A 47 -2.39 8.68 -9.54
N ALA A 48 -1.81 8.40 -8.36
CA ALA A 48 -2.51 7.69 -7.28
C ALA A 48 -3.74 8.46 -6.77
N VAL A 49 -3.56 9.74 -6.51
CA VAL A 49 -4.65 10.62 -6.00
C VAL A 49 -5.80 10.68 -6.99
N ASP A 50 -5.49 10.81 -8.28
CA ASP A 50 -6.49 10.93 -9.33
C ASP A 50 -7.26 9.61 -9.54
N ALA A 51 -6.57 8.46 -9.48
CA ALA A 51 -7.21 7.15 -9.55
C ALA A 51 -8.20 6.94 -8.41
N VAL A 52 -7.77 7.20 -7.15
CA VAL A 52 -8.65 7.04 -5.98
C VAL A 52 -9.83 8.00 -6.02
N ARG A 53 -9.64 9.25 -6.50
CA ARG A 53 -10.74 10.21 -6.69
C ARG A 53 -11.76 9.72 -7.72
N ARG A 54 -11.30 9.12 -8.84
CA ARG A 54 -12.21 8.57 -9.85
C ARG A 54 -12.99 7.39 -9.31
N TRP A 55 -12.36 6.44 -8.63
CA TRP A 55 -13.04 5.32 -7.98
C TRP A 55 -14.07 5.79 -6.95
N HIS A 56 -13.69 6.73 -6.08
CA HIS A 56 -14.64 7.31 -5.13
C HIS A 56 -15.81 8.00 -5.85
N GLY A 57 -15.54 8.78 -6.91
CA GLY A 57 -16.57 9.44 -7.73
C GLY A 57 -17.46 8.47 -8.49
N ALA A 58 -16.97 7.29 -8.83
CA ALA A 58 -17.74 6.20 -9.42
C ALA A 58 -18.60 5.43 -8.40
N GLY A 59 -18.51 5.76 -7.12
CA GLY A 59 -19.32 5.19 -6.05
C GLY A 59 -18.66 4.02 -5.33
N HIS A 60 -17.38 3.72 -5.57
CA HIS A 60 -16.67 2.72 -4.80
C HIS A 60 -16.45 3.18 -3.36
N TRP A 61 -16.61 2.26 -2.42
CA TRP A 61 -16.30 2.51 -1.03
C TRP A 61 -14.80 2.36 -0.80
N ILE A 62 -14.15 3.44 -0.34
CA ILE A 62 -12.69 3.52 -0.20
C ILE A 62 -12.30 3.32 1.27
N HIS A 63 -11.63 2.22 1.56
CA HIS A 63 -10.98 1.96 2.83
C HIS A 63 -9.48 2.18 2.71
N VAL A 64 -8.92 3.04 3.54
CA VAL A 64 -7.48 3.23 3.64
C VAL A 64 -6.95 2.39 4.79
N THR A 65 -6.04 1.47 4.48
CA THR A 65 -5.35 0.68 5.50
C THR A 65 -3.84 0.92 5.43
N SER A 66 -3.22 1.12 6.57
CA SER A 66 -1.79 1.45 6.66
C SER A 66 -1.07 0.55 7.65
N HIS A 67 0.11 0.04 7.24
CA HIS A 67 0.98 -0.78 8.10
C HIS A 67 1.74 0.10 9.11
N ARG A 68 0.98 0.73 10.03
CA ARG A 68 1.46 1.63 11.07
C ARG A 68 0.74 1.33 12.38
N ARG A 69 1.32 1.75 13.50
CA ARG A 69 0.61 1.70 14.79
C ARG A 69 -0.59 2.66 14.78
N GLU A 70 -1.63 2.34 15.54
CA GLU A 70 -2.83 3.17 15.67
C GLU A 70 -2.52 4.62 16.07
N VAL A 71 -1.49 4.85 16.87
CA VAL A 71 -1.03 6.19 17.25
C VAL A 71 -0.68 7.08 16.06
N CYS A 72 -0.38 6.50 14.89
CA CYS A 72 -0.09 7.23 13.66
C CYS A 72 -1.36 7.65 12.88
N ALA A 73 -2.55 7.23 13.31
CA ALA A 73 -3.79 7.53 12.59
C ALA A 73 -4.07 9.04 12.45
N PRO A 74 -3.82 9.90 13.46
CA PRO A 74 -4.03 11.35 13.31
C PRO A 74 -3.13 11.97 12.22
N ALA A 75 -1.85 11.62 12.17
CA ALA A 75 -0.93 12.12 11.14
C ALA A 75 -1.31 11.59 9.75
N THR A 76 -1.68 10.31 9.66
CA THR A 76 -2.16 9.70 8.40
C THR A 76 -3.43 10.39 7.90
N LYS A 77 -4.35 10.75 8.79
CA LYS A 77 -5.56 11.50 8.44
C LYS A 77 -5.23 12.88 7.88
N ARG A 78 -4.35 13.63 8.55
CA ARG A 78 -3.90 14.94 8.05
C ARG A 78 -3.24 14.84 6.67
N TRP A 79 -2.44 13.80 6.44
CA TRP A 79 -1.85 13.53 5.14
C TRP A 79 -2.89 13.25 4.05
N LEU A 80 -3.90 12.42 4.33
CA LEU A 80 -5.01 12.14 3.40
C LEU A 80 -5.79 13.42 3.07
N GLU A 81 -6.06 14.26 4.06
CA GLU A 81 -6.72 15.55 3.88
C GLU A 81 -5.88 16.51 3.03
N ALA A 82 -4.57 16.62 3.31
CA ALA A 82 -3.65 17.50 2.59
C ALA A 82 -3.46 17.09 1.13
N THR A 83 -3.39 15.79 0.85
CA THR A 83 -3.28 15.25 -0.52
C THR A 83 -4.62 15.23 -1.26
N GLY A 84 -5.73 15.35 -0.53
CA GLY A 84 -7.08 15.31 -1.08
C GLY A 84 -7.47 13.93 -1.60
N ILE A 85 -6.96 12.87 -0.98
CA ILE A 85 -7.39 11.49 -1.22
C ILE A 85 -8.71 11.27 -0.48
N PRO A 86 -9.83 11.02 -1.19
CA PRO A 86 -11.10 10.73 -0.54
C PRO A 86 -11.09 9.32 0.06
N TYR A 87 -11.70 9.17 1.23
CA TYR A 87 -11.85 7.87 1.88
C TYR A 87 -13.09 7.86 2.78
N HIS A 88 -13.59 6.67 3.10
CA HIS A 88 -14.73 6.47 3.98
C HIS A 88 -14.30 5.98 5.37
N ASP A 89 -13.24 5.18 5.43
CA ASP A 89 -12.70 4.64 6.68
C ASP A 89 -11.16 4.56 6.62
N LEU A 90 -10.51 4.72 7.77
CA LEU A 90 -9.06 4.64 7.94
C LEU A 90 -8.71 3.67 9.06
N HIS A 91 -7.85 2.71 8.77
CA HIS A 91 -7.33 1.75 9.74
C HIS A 91 -5.80 1.70 9.72
N CYS A 92 -5.17 2.00 10.86
CA CYS A 92 -3.73 1.87 11.05
C CYS A 92 -3.46 0.63 11.93
N SER A 93 -2.92 -0.44 11.33
CA SER A 93 -2.61 -1.68 12.01
C SER A 93 -1.54 -2.47 11.27
N PHE A 94 -0.80 -3.30 11.97
CA PHE A 94 0.09 -4.28 11.37
C PHE A 94 -0.67 -5.47 10.76
N ASP A 95 -1.89 -5.72 11.19
CA ASP A 95 -2.80 -6.70 10.57
C ASP A 95 -3.90 -6.00 9.76
N LYS A 96 -3.56 -5.61 8.54
CA LYS A 96 -4.46 -4.93 7.61
C LYS A 96 -5.51 -5.88 7.03
N ILE A 97 -5.13 -7.11 6.77
CA ILE A 97 -5.98 -8.06 6.02
C ILE A 97 -7.18 -8.48 6.83
N SER A 98 -7.05 -8.75 8.12
CA SER A 98 -8.20 -9.09 8.97
C SER A 98 -9.28 -8.01 8.92
N ARG A 99 -8.89 -6.72 8.91
CA ARG A 99 -9.85 -5.63 8.79
C ARG A 99 -10.50 -5.57 7.40
N CYS A 100 -9.74 -5.83 6.33
CA CYS A 100 -10.31 -5.91 4.99
C CYS A 100 -11.34 -7.06 4.86
N VAL A 101 -11.07 -8.20 5.48
CA VAL A 101 -12.01 -9.34 5.53
C VAL A 101 -13.28 -8.98 6.29
N GLU A 102 -13.17 -8.36 7.48
CA GLU A 102 -14.32 -7.90 8.26
C GLU A 102 -15.22 -6.92 7.50
N LEU A 103 -14.63 -6.09 6.66
CA LEU A 103 -15.31 -5.08 5.84
C LEU A 103 -15.76 -5.62 4.48
N GLU A 104 -15.54 -6.90 4.20
CA GLU A 104 -15.89 -7.55 2.92
C GLU A 104 -15.30 -6.79 1.72
N ILE A 105 -14.03 -6.38 1.82
CA ILE A 105 -13.33 -5.67 0.74
C ILE A 105 -13.14 -6.59 -0.47
N ASP A 106 -13.57 -6.16 -1.64
CA ASP A 106 -13.45 -6.92 -2.89
C ASP A 106 -12.05 -6.88 -3.48
N LEU A 107 -11.36 -5.73 -3.34
CA LEU A 107 -10.06 -5.49 -3.97
C LEU A 107 -9.12 -4.74 -3.02
N LEU A 108 -7.92 -5.27 -2.82
CA LEU A 108 -6.82 -4.63 -2.10
C LEU A 108 -5.81 -4.04 -3.09
N VAL A 109 -5.42 -2.78 -2.90
CA VAL A 109 -4.26 -2.19 -3.58
C VAL A 109 -3.11 -2.12 -2.57
N ASP A 110 -2.06 -2.88 -2.78
CA ASP A 110 -0.90 -2.96 -1.86
C ASP A 110 0.36 -3.40 -2.65
N ASP A 111 1.54 -3.04 -2.19
CA ASP A 111 2.82 -3.43 -2.82
C ASP A 111 3.52 -4.58 -2.10
N SER A 112 3.08 -4.92 -0.89
CA SER A 112 3.66 -5.99 -0.08
C SER A 112 3.26 -7.36 -0.60
N PRO A 113 4.23 -8.23 -0.97
CA PRO A 113 3.95 -9.60 -1.37
C PRO A 113 3.11 -10.37 -0.35
N VAL A 114 3.39 -10.16 0.94
CA VAL A 114 2.68 -10.83 2.04
C VAL A 114 1.20 -10.42 2.06
N ASN A 115 0.91 -9.13 1.91
CA ASN A 115 -0.46 -8.64 1.90
C ASN A 115 -1.22 -9.09 0.65
N ILE A 116 -0.56 -9.07 -0.51
CA ILE A 116 -1.12 -9.56 -1.77
C ILE A 116 -1.50 -11.05 -1.65
N GLU A 117 -0.57 -11.88 -1.15
CA GLU A 117 -0.81 -13.32 -0.97
C GLU A 117 -1.97 -13.57 0.01
N ARG A 118 -1.98 -12.91 1.17
CA ARG A 118 -3.06 -13.02 2.16
C ARG A 118 -4.41 -12.54 1.61
N ALA A 119 -4.44 -11.44 0.85
CA ALA A 119 -5.68 -10.97 0.23
C ALA A 119 -6.26 -12.04 -0.71
N ARG A 120 -5.40 -12.67 -1.53
CA ARG A 120 -5.80 -13.76 -2.44
C ARG A 120 -6.28 -15.00 -1.69
N GLU A 121 -5.65 -15.36 -0.57
CA GLU A 121 -6.11 -16.48 0.29
C GLU A 121 -7.52 -16.28 0.82
N HIS A 122 -7.94 -15.02 1.04
CA HIS A 122 -9.28 -14.65 1.48
C HIS A 122 -10.26 -14.34 0.33
N GLY A 123 -9.86 -14.57 -0.93
CA GLY A 123 -10.73 -14.38 -2.09
C GLY A 123 -10.81 -12.94 -2.62
N MET A 124 -10.14 -11.98 -1.98
CA MET A 124 -10.06 -10.61 -2.49
C MET A 124 -9.22 -10.54 -3.76
N LEU A 125 -9.57 -9.72 -4.72
CA LEU A 125 -8.64 -9.31 -5.77
C LEU A 125 -7.49 -8.50 -5.16
N ALA A 126 -6.32 -8.58 -5.77
CA ALA A 126 -5.18 -7.77 -5.37
C ALA A 126 -4.65 -6.98 -6.55
N ALA A 127 -4.43 -5.69 -6.36
CA ALA A 127 -3.84 -4.82 -7.36
C ALA A 127 -2.53 -4.23 -6.85
N THR A 128 -1.52 -4.09 -7.70
CA THR A 128 -0.21 -3.62 -7.27
C THR A 128 0.54 -2.89 -8.38
N ILE A 129 1.31 -1.88 -7.97
CA ILE A 129 2.37 -1.34 -8.84
C ILE A 129 3.52 -2.35 -8.84
N SER A 130 4.06 -2.59 -10.03
CA SER A 130 5.19 -3.49 -10.23
C SER A 130 6.46 -2.95 -9.57
N HIS A 131 7.00 -3.73 -8.65
CA HIS A 131 8.26 -3.49 -7.96
C HIS A 131 9.14 -4.75 -8.01
N PRO A 132 10.46 -4.62 -7.87
CA PRO A 132 11.35 -5.79 -7.90
C PRO A 132 11.00 -6.89 -6.88
N TRP A 133 10.42 -6.52 -5.73
CA TRP A 133 10.05 -7.45 -4.65
C TRP A 133 8.70 -8.15 -4.84
N ASN A 134 7.81 -7.63 -5.70
CA ASN A 134 6.51 -8.25 -5.96
C ASN A 134 6.35 -8.82 -7.37
N GLU A 135 7.37 -8.68 -8.23
CA GLU A 135 7.37 -9.10 -9.64
C GLU A 135 6.89 -10.55 -9.81
N ARG A 136 7.30 -11.45 -8.90
CA ARG A 136 6.92 -12.88 -8.92
C ARG A 136 5.41 -13.13 -8.75
N LEU A 137 4.65 -12.15 -8.31
CA LEU A 137 3.21 -12.29 -8.06
C LEU A 137 2.35 -11.78 -9.21
N LEU A 138 2.92 -11.05 -10.17
CA LEU A 138 2.16 -10.35 -11.21
C LEU A 138 1.39 -11.29 -12.15
N ASP A 139 1.88 -12.54 -12.31
CA ASP A 139 1.25 -13.57 -13.15
C ASP A 139 0.27 -14.47 -12.37
N ARG A 140 0.06 -14.22 -11.07
CA ARG A 140 -0.87 -15.03 -10.27
C ARG A 140 -2.33 -14.66 -10.56
N ASP A 141 -3.18 -15.67 -10.55
CA ASP A 141 -4.63 -15.49 -10.71
C ASP A 141 -5.18 -14.53 -9.64
N GLY A 142 -5.99 -13.55 -10.07
CA GLY A 142 -6.57 -12.52 -9.22
C GLY A 142 -5.60 -11.44 -8.74
N VAL A 143 -4.39 -11.38 -9.30
CA VAL A 143 -3.44 -10.28 -9.10
C VAL A 143 -3.41 -9.41 -10.36
N ILE A 144 -3.61 -8.11 -10.16
CA ILE A 144 -3.62 -7.09 -11.21
C ILE A 144 -2.36 -6.25 -11.03
N GLY A 145 -1.32 -6.54 -11.80
CA GLY A 145 -0.07 -5.77 -11.78
C GLY A 145 -0.02 -4.70 -12.86
N ALA A 146 0.60 -3.55 -12.58
CA ALA A 146 0.86 -2.51 -13.56
C ALA A 146 2.14 -1.71 -13.25
N PRO A 147 2.80 -1.12 -14.25
CA PRO A 147 4.01 -0.33 -14.04
C PRO A 147 3.75 1.07 -13.47
N SER A 148 2.51 1.56 -13.52
CA SER A 148 2.11 2.90 -13.08
C SER A 148 0.67 2.93 -12.61
N TRP A 149 0.32 3.96 -11.83
CA TRP A 149 -1.04 4.16 -11.34
C TRP A 149 -2.09 4.34 -12.45
N PRO A 150 -1.85 5.13 -13.52
CA PRO A 150 -2.83 5.23 -14.61
C PRO A 150 -3.12 3.89 -15.30
N GLU A 151 -2.11 3.06 -15.47
CA GLU A 151 -2.28 1.74 -16.07
C GLU A 151 -2.94 0.76 -15.07
N LEU A 152 -2.62 0.88 -13.77
CA LEU A 152 -3.25 0.07 -12.72
C LEU A 152 -4.76 0.36 -12.66
N GLU A 153 -5.13 1.63 -12.63
CA GLU A 153 -6.52 2.06 -12.65
C GLU A 153 -7.28 1.44 -13.82
N ARG A 154 -6.77 1.59 -15.04
CA ARG A 154 -7.39 1.03 -16.24
C ARG A 154 -7.63 -0.49 -16.12
N ARG A 155 -6.63 -1.23 -15.62
CA ARG A 155 -6.73 -2.69 -15.44
C ARG A 155 -7.70 -3.09 -14.33
N VAL A 156 -7.74 -2.33 -13.25
CA VAL A 156 -8.70 -2.52 -12.16
C VAL A 156 -10.12 -2.30 -12.66
N ASP A 157 -10.37 -1.20 -13.38
CA ASP A 157 -11.69 -0.90 -13.95
C ASP A 157 -12.17 -2.01 -14.90
N GLU A 158 -11.27 -2.53 -15.74
CA GLU A 158 -11.58 -3.65 -16.63
C GLU A 158 -11.86 -4.96 -15.87
N ALA A 159 -11.21 -5.18 -14.74
CA ALA A 159 -11.44 -6.36 -13.91
C ALA A 159 -12.79 -6.26 -13.19
N LEU A 160 -13.09 -5.12 -12.59
CA LEU A 160 -14.35 -4.88 -11.87
C LEU A 160 -15.57 -4.89 -12.81
N ALA A 161 -15.42 -4.44 -14.05
CA ALA A 161 -16.50 -4.49 -15.05
C ALA A 161 -16.88 -5.92 -15.50
N ARG A 162 -16.07 -6.93 -15.17
CA ARG A 162 -16.30 -8.35 -15.51
C ARG A 162 -16.90 -9.17 -14.37
N THR A 163 -16.97 -8.59 -13.18
CA THR A 163 -17.54 -9.19 -11.96
C THR A 163 -19.00 -8.81 -11.82
#